data_66d9cad7c1a85e757a1a5c64ecbe5195
#
_entry.id   66d9cad7c1a85e757a1a5c64ecbe5195
#
_cell.length_a   1.000
_cell.length_b   1.000
_cell.length_c   1.000
_cell.angle_alpha   90.00
_cell.angle_beta   90.00
_cell.angle_gamma   90.00
#
_symmetry.space_group_name_H-M   'P 1'
#
loop_
_entity.id
_entity.type
_entity.pdbx_description
1 polymer ?
#
loop_
_entity_poly.entity_id
_entity_poly.type
_entity_poly.pdbx_seq_one_letter_code
_entity_poly.pdbx_strand_id
1 'polypeptide(L)'
;MNFSTLCQALDPAELIYISSADYLNNIDIVNLNKEQRNLINGFTDLPERETTRDFLLNKKLRTDIWVRDPTPLSSDRQNKLIREQRFMIAKTFDTTPKTISTSLGQIKLYQAIYNPVLNALAEFQIKTIKQIEMHCREAKISLDQITQAILVLCSKGFIVAIQDDHTNNKVNAQTDRLNAYLLERATRNQEGDVLTSPVTGGAINFSYLGLLFILALKKGKKTPKASAEFVWNRIKKQRGSIYIGDKLVRDAGSAKAELAISAQNFYEKENDLLKAMKII
;
A
#
# COMPACT_ATOMS: atom_id res chain seq x y z
N MET A 1 15.46 6.77 22.19
CA MET A 1 15.47 5.48 22.96
C MET A 1 15.94 4.42 21.99
N ASN A 2 16.94 3.61 22.35
CA ASN A 2 17.40 2.50 21.53
C ASN A 2 16.53 1.25 21.77
N PHE A 3 16.71 0.22 20.94
CA PHE A 3 15.89 -0.98 21.02
C PHE A 3 16.05 -1.74 22.35
N SER A 4 17.26 -1.86 22.88
CA SER A 4 17.52 -2.54 24.18
C SER A 4 16.77 -1.84 25.33
N THR A 5 16.78 -0.49 25.37
CA THR A 5 16.00 0.26 26.35
C THR A 5 14.50 0.06 26.20
N LEU A 6 14.01 -0.07 24.96
CA LEU A 6 12.61 -0.36 24.68
C LEU A 6 12.21 -1.76 25.19
N CYS A 7 13.06 -2.78 24.97
CA CYS A 7 12.86 -4.12 25.51
C CYS A 7 12.70 -4.08 27.04
N GLN A 8 13.63 -3.42 27.74
CA GLN A 8 13.59 -3.27 29.20
C GLN A 8 12.31 -2.57 29.69
N ALA A 9 11.83 -1.55 28.94
CA ALA A 9 10.60 -0.84 29.29
C ALA A 9 9.33 -1.69 29.08
N LEU A 10 9.35 -2.62 28.14
CA LEU A 10 8.21 -3.48 27.79
C LEU A 10 8.20 -4.82 28.52
N ASP A 11 9.33 -5.23 29.11
CA ASP A 11 9.48 -6.49 29.86
C ASP A 11 8.44 -6.63 31.00
N PRO A 12 8.18 -5.60 31.85
CA PRO A 12 7.15 -5.71 32.88
C PRO A 12 5.73 -5.96 32.37
N ALA A 13 5.48 -5.67 31.08
CA ALA A 13 4.21 -5.94 30.39
C ALA A 13 4.19 -7.32 29.70
N GLU A 14 5.26 -8.11 29.82
CA GLU A 14 5.43 -9.44 29.19
C GLU A 14 5.32 -9.37 27.65
N LEU A 15 5.74 -8.26 27.07
CA LEU A 15 5.71 -8.06 25.62
C LEU A 15 7.01 -8.51 24.98
N ILE A 16 6.89 -9.39 23.99
CA ILE A 16 8.02 -9.95 23.22
C ILE A 16 8.00 -9.36 21.82
N TYR A 17 9.15 -8.90 21.34
CA TYR A 17 9.33 -8.45 19.98
C TYR A 17 9.16 -9.58 18.98
N ILE A 18 8.34 -9.37 17.96
CA ILE A 18 8.12 -10.34 16.89
C ILE A 18 8.79 -9.92 15.60
N SER A 19 8.54 -8.70 15.15
CA SER A 19 9.07 -8.19 13.88
C SER A 19 8.89 -6.68 13.74
N SER A 20 9.54 -6.07 12.76
CA SER A 20 9.15 -4.75 12.31
C SER A 20 7.79 -4.80 11.60
N ALA A 21 6.93 -3.81 11.82
CA ALA A 21 5.70 -3.61 11.07
C ALA A 21 5.96 -3.11 9.63
N ASP A 22 7.13 -2.54 9.36
CA ASP A 22 7.60 -2.28 7.99
C ASP A 22 8.19 -3.56 7.40
N TYR A 23 7.51 -4.13 6.42
CA TYR A 23 7.89 -5.41 5.80
C TYR A 23 9.33 -5.42 5.27
N LEU A 24 9.78 -4.31 4.66
CA LEU A 24 11.12 -4.24 4.07
C LEU A 24 12.21 -4.38 5.13
N ASN A 25 11.97 -3.86 6.33
CA ASN A 25 12.94 -3.94 7.43
C ASN A 25 13.20 -5.37 7.93
N ASN A 26 12.31 -6.32 7.63
CA ASN A 26 12.49 -7.74 7.98
C ASN A 26 13.30 -8.51 6.92
N ILE A 27 13.77 -7.86 5.86
CA ILE A 27 14.48 -8.50 4.75
C ILE A 27 15.92 -7.98 4.72
N ASP A 28 16.83 -8.68 5.39
CA ASP A 28 18.23 -8.24 5.55
C ASP A 28 18.97 -8.10 4.23
N ILE A 29 18.71 -8.99 3.27
CA ILE A 29 19.43 -8.98 1.99
C ILE A 29 19.21 -7.71 1.15
N VAL A 30 18.11 -7.00 1.37
CA VAL A 30 17.81 -5.75 0.66
C VAL A 30 18.25 -4.51 1.42
N ASN A 31 18.59 -4.65 2.72
CA ASN A 31 18.91 -3.53 3.60
C ASN A 31 20.36 -3.51 4.08
N LEU A 32 21.02 -4.65 4.13
CA LEU A 32 22.35 -4.81 4.70
C LEU A 32 23.30 -5.47 3.68
N ASN A 33 24.53 -4.98 3.60
CA ASN A 33 25.56 -5.64 2.80
C ASN A 33 26.01 -6.95 3.47
N LYS A 34 26.88 -7.72 2.80
CA LYS A 34 27.31 -9.03 3.27
C LYS A 34 28.03 -8.95 4.65
N GLU A 35 28.89 -7.97 4.83
CA GLU A 35 29.66 -7.78 6.08
C GLU A 35 28.75 -7.44 7.25
N GLN A 36 27.80 -6.51 7.02
CA GLN A 36 26.79 -6.13 8.01
C GLN A 36 25.89 -7.30 8.41
N ARG A 37 25.47 -8.13 7.45
CA ARG A 37 24.68 -9.34 7.75
C ARG A 37 25.49 -10.34 8.57
N ASN A 38 26.77 -10.55 8.24
CA ASN A 38 27.63 -11.43 9.03
C ASN A 38 27.79 -10.91 10.46
N LEU A 39 27.93 -9.59 10.64
CA LEU A 39 28.02 -8.98 11.95
C LEU A 39 26.75 -9.23 12.77
N ILE A 40 25.56 -8.91 12.26
CA ILE A 40 24.31 -9.08 13.02
C ILE A 40 23.97 -10.55 13.29
N ASN A 41 24.36 -11.47 12.40
CA ASN A 41 24.18 -12.91 12.59
C ASN A 41 25.11 -13.50 13.66
N GLY A 42 26.15 -12.78 14.08
CA GLY A 42 27.02 -13.16 15.18
C GLY A 42 26.43 -12.92 16.58
N PHE A 43 25.37 -12.11 16.68
CA PHE A 43 24.70 -11.86 17.95
C PHE A 43 23.69 -12.97 18.28
N THR A 44 23.77 -13.50 19.48
CA THR A 44 22.79 -14.45 20.05
C THR A 44 21.69 -13.72 20.81
N ASP A 45 22.01 -12.54 21.36
CA ASP A 45 21.07 -11.69 22.07
C ASP A 45 20.27 -10.83 21.10
N LEU A 46 18.92 -10.90 21.17
CA LEU A 46 18.03 -10.15 20.28
C LEU A 46 18.11 -8.63 20.48
N PRO A 47 18.08 -8.09 21.71
CA PRO A 47 18.27 -6.66 21.96
C PRO A 47 19.56 -6.10 21.39
N GLU A 48 20.68 -6.77 21.53
CA GLU A 48 21.96 -6.34 20.96
C GLU A 48 21.96 -6.39 19.44
N ARG A 49 21.45 -7.47 18.86
CA ARG A 49 21.32 -7.65 17.42
C ARG A 49 20.50 -6.53 16.79
N GLU A 50 19.30 -6.25 17.32
CA GLU A 50 18.40 -5.24 16.76
C GLU A 50 18.91 -3.82 17.03
N THR A 51 19.56 -3.57 18.17
CA THR A 51 20.22 -2.28 18.43
C THR A 51 21.35 -2.03 17.43
N THR A 52 22.21 -3.03 17.20
CA THR A 52 23.28 -2.94 16.20
C THR A 52 22.72 -2.73 14.80
N ARG A 53 21.64 -3.43 14.46
CA ARG A 53 20.94 -3.25 13.18
C ARG A 53 20.43 -1.82 12.99
N ASP A 54 19.87 -1.20 14.02
CA ASP A 54 19.42 0.19 13.97
C ASP A 54 20.58 1.16 13.68
N PHE A 55 21.75 0.95 14.28
CA PHE A 55 22.94 1.75 13.98
C PHE A 55 23.40 1.56 12.53
N LEU A 56 23.46 0.34 12.03
CA LEU A 56 23.87 0.05 10.66
C LEU A 56 22.94 0.67 9.61
N LEU A 57 21.64 0.75 9.93
CA LEU A 57 20.61 1.34 9.06
C LEU A 57 20.40 2.84 9.30
N ASN A 58 21.08 3.45 10.25
CA ASN A 58 20.80 4.83 10.72
C ASN A 58 19.31 5.03 11.01
N LYS A 59 18.70 4.07 11.70
CA LYS A 59 17.27 4.03 11.96
C LYS A 59 16.90 5.09 13.00
N LYS A 60 16.07 6.05 12.62
CA LYS A 60 15.62 7.14 13.51
C LYS A 60 14.31 6.83 14.23
N LEU A 61 13.46 6.03 13.60
CA LEU A 61 12.15 5.65 14.12
C LEU A 61 11.88 4.19 13.80
N ARG A 62 11.34 3.46 14.77
CA ARG A 62 10.86 2.09 14.63
C ARG A 62 9.35 2.03 14.71
N THR A 63 8.76 1.10 13.97
CA THR A 63 7.38 0.68 14.12
C THR A 63 7.41 -0.83 14.21
N ASP A 64 7.20 -1.37 15.41
CA ASP A 64 7.44 -2.77 15.72
C ASP A 64 6.16 -3.46 16.22
N ILE A 65 6.09 -4.77 16.02
CA ILE A 65 5.04 -5.65 16.52
C ILE A 65 5.53 -6.35 17.77
N TRP A 66 4.83 -6.12 18.88
CA TRP A 66 5.08 -6.75 20.16
C TRP A 66 3.87 -7.56 20.58
N VAL A 67 4.09 -8.76 21.10
CA VAL A 67 3.00 -9.68 21.45
C VAL A 67 3.23 -10.24 22.86
N ARG A 68 2.16 -10.35 23.64
CA ARG A 68 2.18 -11.05 24.92
C ARG A 68 1.98 -12.55 24.67
N ASP A 69 2.76 -13.39 25.33
CA ASP A 69 2.67 -14.85 25.26
C ASP A 69 2.52 -15.42 23.83
N PRO A 70 3.44 -15.11 22.90
CA PRO A 70 3.33 -15.64 21.55
C PRO A 70 3.47 -17.16 21.56
N THR A 71 2.51 -17.84 20.94
CA THR A 71 2.59 -19.29 20.75
C THR A 71 3.36 -19.60 19.46
N PRO A 72 4.53 -20.25 19.53
CA PRO A 72 5.28 -20.65 18.34
C PRO A 72 4.44 -21.58 17.44
N LEU A 73 4.46 -21.32 16.14
CA LEU A 73 3.82 -22.18 15.16
C LEU A 73 4.84 -23.15 14.55
N SER A 74 4.42 -24.39 14.26
CA SER A 74 5.21 -25.30 13.45
C SER A 74 5.39 -24.73 12.03
N SER A 75 6.47 -25.10 11.34
CA SER A 75 6.75 -24.67 9.97
C SER A 75 5.60 -24.98 9.00
N ASP A 76 4.97 -26.14 9.15
CA ASP A 76 3.82 -26.53 8.31
C ASP A 76 2.63 -25.60 8.55
N ARG A 77 2.35 -25.25 9.81
CA ARG A 77 1.27 -24.34 10.16
C ARG A 77 1.55 -22.94 9.66
N GLN A 78 2.79 -22.44 9.79
CA GLN A 78 3.22 -21.17 9.24
C GLN A 78 3.03 -21.13 7.72
N ASN A 79 3.55 -22.13 7.00
CA ASN A 79 3.43 -22.23 5.55
C ASN A 79 1.97 -22.30 5.09
N LYS A 80 1.11 -22.98 5.85
CA LYS A 80 -0.33 -23.01 5.56
C LYS A 80 -0.94 -21.61 5.68
N LEU A 81 -0.70 -20.91 6.79
CA LEU A 81 -1.23 -19.56 7.02
C LEU A 81 -0.68 -18.53 6.02
N ILE A 82 0.59 -18.64 5.63
CA ILE A 82 1.18 -17.81 4.58
C ILE A 82 0.43 -18.01 3.25
N ARG A 83 0.18 -19.27 2.86
CA ARG A 83 -0.55 -19.60 1.62
C ARG A 83 -1.99 -19.11 1.58
N GLU A 84 -2.60 -18.90 2.74
CA GLU A 84 -3.98 -18.40 2.88
C GLU A 84 -4.06 -16.87 2.75
N GLN A 85 -2.94 -16.14 2.90
CA GLN A 85 -2.91 -14.68 2.78
C GLN A 85 -3.28 -14.23 1.37
N ARG A 86 -4.07 -13.17 1.28
CA ARG A 86 -4.66 -12.64 0.04
C ARG A 86 -4.07 -11.29 -0.32
N PHE A 87 -3.79 -11.10 -1.59
CA PHE A 87 -3.19 -9.87 -2.11
C PHE A 87 -3.86 -9.42 -3.40
N MET A 88 -3.71 -8.13 -3.69
CA MET A 88 -4.16 -7.48 -4.92
C MET A 88 -3.17 -6.38 -5.30
N ILE A 89 -3.11 -6.01 -6.57
CA ILE A 89 -2.42 -4.80 -7.04
C ILE A 89 -3.06 -3.57 -6.40
N ALA A 90 -2.24 -2.67 -5.85
CA ALA A 90 -2.70 -1.47 -5.13
C ALA A 90 -2.64 -0.19 -5.96
N LYS A 91 -2.00 -0.22 -7.12
CA LYS A 91 -1.90 0.90 -8.06
C LYS A 91 -1.62 0.43 -9.47
N THR A 92 -2.10 1.17 -10.44
CA THR A 92 -1.73 0.97 -11.84
C THR A 92 -0.27 1.33 -12.07
N PHE A 93 0.41 0.59 -12.93
CA PHE A 93 1.75 0.89 -13.43
C PHE A 93 1.88 0.37 -14.86
N ASP A 94 2.55 1.14 -15.71
CA ASP A 94 2.69 0.81 -17.14
C ASP A 94 3.66 -0.36 -17.36
N THR A 95 4.63 -0.54 -16.45
CA THR A 95 5.62 -1.62 -16.51
C THR A 95 5.94 -2.13 -15.11
N THR A 96 6.30 -3.41 -15.01
CA THR A 96 6.82 -3.99 -13.76
C THR A 96 7.98 -3.15 -13.23
N PRO A 97 7.99 -2.78 -11.93
CA PRO A 97 9.08 -2.03 -11.34
C PRO A 97 10.39 -2.81 -11.47
N LYS A 98 11.42 -2.16 -12.01
CA LYS A 98 12.74 -2.77 -12.24
C LYS A 98 13.70 -2.55 -11.07
N THR A 99 13.47 -1.50 -10.30
CA THR A 99 14.30 -1.11 -9.16
C THR A 99 13.45 -0.65 -7.99
N ILE A 100 13.99 -0.76 -6.78
CA ILE A 100 13.43 -0.17 -5.56
C ILE A 100 14.51 0.57 -4.79
N SER A 101 14.15 1.62 -4.07
CA SER A 101 15.03 2.32 -3.14
C SER A 101 15.04 1.61 -1.79
N THR A 102 16.22 1.35 -1.26
CA THR A 102 16.48 0.73 0.04
C THR A 102 17.58 1.49 0.79
N SER A 103 17.99 1.04 1.97
CA SER A 103 19.15 1.56 2.69
C SER A 103 20.48 1.39 1.93
N LEU A 104 20.57 0.40 1.04
CA LEU A 104 21.71 0.17 0.16
C LEU A 104 21.65 0.99 -1.15
N GLY A 105 20.70 1.91 -1.27
CA GLY A 105 20.45 2.67 -2.50
C GLY A 105 19.44 1.99 -3.41
N GLN A 106 19.60 2.16 -4.72
CA GLN A 106 18.73 1.53 -5.73
C GLN A 106 19.16 0.08 -5.98
N ILE A 107 18.29 -0.87 -5.66
CA ILE A 107 18.52 -2.28 -5.98
C ILE A 107 17.62 -2.73 -7.13
N LYS A 108 18.16 -3.58 -7.99
CA LYS A 108 17.41 -4.18 -9.11
C LYS A 108 16.55 -5.32 -8.61
N LEU A 109 15.28 -5.35 -9.04
CA LEU A 109 14.39 -6.48 -8.83
C LEU A 109 14.66 -7.57 -9.89
N TYR A 110 14.78 -8.81 -9.44
CA TYR A 110 14.98 -9.94 -10.32
C TYR A 110 13.69 -10.28 -11.07
N GLN A 111 13.59 -9.80 -12.31
CA GLN A 111 12.35 -9.84 -13.10
C GLN A 111 11.78 -11.26 -13.28
N ALA A 112 12.64 -12.29 -13.29
CA ALA A 112 12.19 -13.69 -13.36
C ALA A 112 11.33 -14.13 -12.14
N ILE A 113 11.42 -13.42 -11.00
CA ILE A 113 10.58 -13.66 -9.83
C ILE A 113 9.40 -12.66 -9.80
N TYR A 114 9.68 -11.36 -9.98
CA TYR A 114 8.68 -10.32 -9.78
C TYR A 114 7.63 -10.27 -10.88
N ASN A 115 7.99 -10.52 -12.17
CA ASN A 115 7.01 -10.52 -13.26
C ASN A 115 5.93 -11.61 -13.09
N PRO A 116 6.25 -12.90 -12.84
CA PRO A 116 5.21 -13.91 -12.63
C PRO A 116 4.29 -13.60 -11.44
N VAL A 117 4.82 -13.06 -10.34
CA VAL A 117 4.03 -12.67 -9.17
C VAL A 117 3.05 -11.54 -9.50
N LEU A 118 3.50 -10.49 -10.20
CA LEU A 118 2.65 -9.39 -10.62
C LEU A 118 1.65 -9.79 -11.69
N ASN A 119 2.04 -10.65 -12.64
CA ASN A 119 1.14 -11.18 -13.66
C ASN A 119 0.02 -12.04 -13.04
N ALA A 120 0.32 -12.78 -11.96
CA ALA A 120 -0.70 -13.51 -11.24
C ALA A 120 -1.80 -12.61 -10.67
N LEU A 121 -1.47 -11.36 -10.32
CA LEU A 121 -2.37 -10.36 -9.74
C LEU A 121 -2.90 -9.35 -10.77
N ALA A 122 -2.58 -9.53 -12.07
CA ALA A 122 -3.02 -8.60 -13.12
C ALA A 122 -4.54 -8.36 -13.07
N GLU A 123 -4.97 -7.22 -13.63
CA GLU A 123 -6.40 -6.84 -13.68
C GLU A 123 -7.05 -6.75 -12.30
N PHE A 124 -6.30 -6.37 -11.28
CA PHE A 124 -6.75 -6.25 -9.88
C PHE A 124 -7.35 -7.55 -9.31
N GLN A 125 -6.86 -8.70 -9.78
CA GLN A 125 -7.28 -10.00 -9.27
C GLN A 125 -6.85 -10.18 -7.81
N ILE A 126 -7.80 -10.57 -6.95
CA ILE A 126 -7.50 -10.97 -5.57
C ILE A 126 -7.10 -12.44 -5.60
N LYS A 127 -5.87 -12.73 -5.16
CA LYS A 127 -5.38 -14.12 -5.07
C LYS A 127 -4.69 -14.40 -3.75
N THR A 128 -4.84 -15.63 -3.29
CA THR A 128 -4.05 -16.17 -2.19
C THR A 128 -2.61 -16.45 -2.64
N ILE A 129 -1.65 -16.47 -1.70
CA ILE A 129 -0.28 -16.89 -2.01
C ILE A 129 -0.26 -18.29 -2.64
N LYS A 130 -1.14 -19.20 -2.19
CA LYS A 130 -1.30 -20.54 -2.81
C LYS A 130 -1.66 -20.44 -4.31
N GLN A 131 -2.57 -19.55 -4.69
CA GLN A 131 -2.94 -19.35 -6.09
C GLN A 131 -1.80 -18.68 -6.90
N ILE A 132 -1.05 -17.75 -6.28
CA ILE A 132 0.13 -17.16 -6.89
C ILE A 132 1.22 -18.23 -7.09
N GLU A 133 1.47 -19.09 -6.09
CA GLU A 133 2.41 -20.22 -6.18
C GLU A 133 2.05 -21.16 -7.33
N MET A 134 0.77 -21.48 -7.50
CA MET A 134 0.30 -22.29 -8.63
C MET A 134 0.55 -21.60 -9.99
N HIS A 135 0.32 -20.30 -10.08
CA HIS A 135 0.58 -19.51 -11.30
C HIS A 135 2.08 -19.44 -11.64
N CYS A 136 2.92 -19.36 -10.61
CA CYS A 136 4.38 -19.28 -10.75
C CYS A 136 5.08 -20.63 -10.91
N ARG A 137 4.32 -21.74 -10.98
CA ARG A 137 4.87 -23.11 -10.96
C ARG A 137 5.87 -23.39 -12.08
N GLU A 138 5.56 -22.95 -13.29
CA GLU A 138 6.45 -23.14 -14.45
C GLU A 138 7.78 -22.37 -14.32
N ALA A 139 7.73 -21.21 -13.65
CA ALA A 139 8.92 -20.42 -13.37
C ALA A 139 9.78 -21.00 -12.22
N LYS A 140 9.36 -22.11 -11.59
CA LYS A 140 10.06 -22.78 -10.49
C LYS A 140 10.43 -21.87 -9.32
N ILE A 141 9.57 -20.91 -9.00
CA ILE A 141 9.76 -19.96 -7.90
C ILE A 141 9.30 -20.60 -6.61
N SER A 142 10.14 -20.59 -5.57
CA SER A 142 9.81 -21.17 -4.26
C SER A 142 8.82 -20.29 -3.48
N LEU A 143 8.14 -20.89 -2.48
CA LEU A 143 7.25 -20.16 -1.56
C LEU A 143 7.98 -19.00 -0.88
N ASP A 144 9.23 -19.20 -0.45
CA ASP A 144 10.03 -18.16 0.22
C ASP A 144 10.31 -16.99 -0.73
N GLN A 145 10.66 -17.27 -1.99
CA GLN A 145 10.88 -16.24 -3.01
C GLN A 145 9.60 -15.46 -3.32
N ILE A 146 8.45 -16.14 -3.41
CA ILE A 146 7.14 -15.49 -3.60
C ILE A 146 6.82 -14.61 -2.40
N THR A 147 6.97 -15.15 -1.18
CA THR A 147 6.70 -14.41 0.06
C THR A 147 7.59 -13.17 0.17
N GLN A 148 8.88 -13.30 -0.11
CA GLN A 148 9.81 -12.17 -0.11
C GLN A 148 9.42 -11.12 -1.17
N ALA A 149 9.09 -11.55 -2.39
CA ALA A 149 8.65 -10.62 -3.43
C ALA A 149 7.37 -9.87 -3.04
N ILE A 150 6.40 -10.56 -2.42
CA ILE A 150 5.17 -9.97 -1.91
C ILE A 150 5.48 -8.92 -0.83
N LEU A 151 6.34 -9.23 0.16
CA LEU A 151 6.70 -8.28 1.21
C LEU A 151 7.37 -7.03 0.65
N VAL A 152 8.28 -7.19 -0.31
CA VAL A 152 8.94 -6.07 -1.01
C VAL A 152 7.91 -5.23 -1.77
N LEU A 153 7.02 -5.86 -2.53
CA LEU A 153 6.00 -5.16 -3.32
C LEU A 153 4.97 -4.45 -2.42
N CYS A 154 4.58 -5.06 -1.29
CA CYS A 154 3.72 -4.43 -0.28
C CYS A 154 4.39 -3.19 0.34
N SER A 155 5.65 -3.32 0.77
CA SER A 155 6.39 -2.20 1.36
C SER A 155 6.53 -1.00 0.39
N LYS A 156 6.55 -1.24 -0.91
CA LYS A 156 6.59 -0.19 -1.95
C LYS A 156 5.21 0.23 -2.46
N GLY A 157 4.14 -0.30 -1.89
CA GLY A 157 2.77 0.03 -2.25
C GLY A 157 2.37 -0.39 -3.66
N PHE A 158 3.01 -1.41 -4.25
CA PHE A 158 2.58 -1.99 -5.53
C PHE A 158 1.43 -2.96 -5.36
N ILE A 159 1.43 -3.71 -4.28
CA ILE A 159 0.36 -4.62 -3.89
C ILE A 159 -0.06 -4.34 -2.45
N VAL A 160 -1.22 -4.86 -2.07
CA VAL A 160 -1.79 -4.68 -0.73
C VAL A 160 -2.41 -5.99 -0.25
N ALA A 161 -2.34 -6.24 1.05
CA ALA A 161 -3.04 -7.35 1.69
C ALA A 161 -4.55 -7.09 1.71
N ILE A 162 -5.32 -8.14 1.54
CA ILE A 162 -6.78 -8.09 1.39
C ILE A 162 -7.43 -8.82 2.56
N GLN A 163 -8.43 -8.20 3.17
CA GLN A 163 -9.25 -8.82 4.21
C GLN A 163 -10.09 -9.99 3.66
N ASP A 164 -10.57 -10.85 4.55
CA ASP A 164 -11.49 -11.91 4.19
C ASP A 164 -12.87 -11.36 3.75
N ASP A 165 -13.60 -12.16 2.97
CA ASP A 165 -14.87 -11.71 2.37
C ASP A 165 -15.97 -11.50 3.41
N HIS A 166 -15.94 -12.21 4.54
CA HIS A 166 -16.91 -12.02 5.63
C HIS A 166 -16.71 -10.64 6.25
N THR A 167 -15.48 -10.27 6.58
CA THR A 167 -15.14 -8.95 7.11
C THR A 167 -15.50 -7.86 6.11
N ASN A 168 -15.14 -8.03 4.83
CA ASN A 168 -15.49 -7.10 3.76
C ASN A 168 -16.99 -6.79 3.71
N ASN A 169 -17.81 -7.81 3.72
CA ASN A 169 -19.27 -7.65 3.60
C ASN A 169 -19.86 -6.98 4.84
N LYS A 170 -19.35 -7.33 6.03
CA LYS A 170 -19.81 -6.76 7.30
C LYS A 170 -19.57 -5.27 7.40
N VAL A 171 -18.42 -4.76 6.92
CA VAL A 171 -18.01 -3.35 7.09
C VAL A 171 -18.38 -2.44 5.92
N ASN A 172 -18.81 -2.99 4.78
CA ASN A 172 -19.02 -2.24 3.54
C ASN A 172 -19.93 -1.02 3.73
N ALA A 173 -21.12 -1.21 4.34
CA ALA A 173 -22.07 -0.12 4.55
C ALA A 173 -21.55 0.98 5.48
N GLN A 174 -20.71 0.63 6.47
CA GLN A 174 -20.09 1.61 7.38
C GLN A 174 -19.01 2.39 6.66
N THR A 175 -18.20 1.70 5.84
CA THR A 175 -17.16 2.29 5.00
C THR A 175 -17.74 3.28 4.00
N ASP A 176 -18.85 2.93 3.36
CA ASP A 176 -19.54 3.83 2.41
C ASP A 176 -20.04 5.12 3.10
N ARG A 177 -20.60 5.03 4.30
CA ARG A 177 -21.02 6.20 5.08
C ARG A 177 -19.84 7.08 5.48
N LEU A 178 -18.75 6.46 5.94
CA LEU A 178 -17.52 7.18 6.27
C LEU A 178 -16.94 7.89 5.03
N ASN A 179 -16.83 7.21 3.91
CA ASN A 179 -16.34 7.78 2.67
C ASN A 179 -17.22 8.92 2.15
N ALA A 180 -18.53 8.83 2.29
CA ALA A 180 -19.43 9.92 1.95
C ALA A 180 -19.14 11.18 2.80
N TYR A 181 -18.96 11.02 4.12
CA TYR A 181 -18.58 12.11 5.02
C TYR A 181 -17.20 12.70 4.66
N LEU A 182 -16.20 11.84 4.42
CA LEU A 182 -14.84 12.28 4.07
C LEU A 182 -14.81 13.06 2.74
N LEU A 183 -15.56 12.62 1.74
CA LEU A 183 -15.71 13.35 0.47
C LEU A 183 -16.35 14.74 0.67
N GLU A 184 -17.36 14.85 1.53
CA GLU A 184 -17.95 16.15 1.85
C GLU A 184 -16.99 17.04 2.61
N ARG A 185 -16.26 16.48 3.60
CA ARG A 185 -15.23 17.20 4.37
C ARG A 185 -14.13 17.73 3.46
N ALA A 186 -13.57 16.90 2.59
CA ALA A 186 -12.56 17.29 1.63
C ALA A 186 -13.03 18.42 0.71
N THR A 187 -14.30 18.36 0.28
CA THR A 187 -14.90 19.44 -0.52
C THR A 187 -14.96 20.77 0.23
N ARG A 188 -15.23 20.76 1.54
CA ARG A 188 -15.28 21.99 2.35
C ARG A 188 -13.87 22.51 2.64
N ASN A 189 -12.96 21.65 3.04
CA ASN A 189 -11.58 22.02 3.42
C ASN A 189 -10.70 22.33 2.19
N GLN A 190 -11.07 21.83 1.00
CA GLN A 190 -10.33 22.00 -0.26
C GLN A 190 -8.91 21.40 -0.21
N GLU A 191 -8.76 20.29 0.49
CA GLU A 191 -7.51 19.58 0.68
C GLU A 191 -7.65 18.11 0.26
N GLY A 192 -6.51 17.47 0.00
CA GLY A 192 -6.45 16.03 -0.14
C GLY A 192 -6.85 15.36 1.18
N ASP A 193 -7.43 14.18 1.08
CA ASP A 193 -7.87 13.40 2.24
C ASP A 193 -7.78 11.90 1.92
N VAL A 194 -8.11 11.09 2.89
CA VAL A 194 -8.13 9.64 2.74
C VAL A 194 -9.55 9.15 2.47
N LEU A 195 -9.68 8.06 1.73
CA LEU A 195 -10.88 7.23 1.73
C LEU A 195 -10.52 5.84 2.23
N THR A 196 -11.49 5.17 2.81
CA THR A 196 -11.31 3.82 3.34
C THR A 196 -11.79 2.78 2.34
N SER A 197 -11.12 1.62 2.32
CA SER A 197 -11.55 0.48 1.52
C SER A 197 -11.94 -0.68 2.44
N PRO A 198 -13.14 -1.24 2.31
CA PRO A 198 -13.52 -2.43 3.06
C PRO A 198 -12.69 -3.64 2.65
N VAL A 199 -12.15 -3.63 1.43
CA VAL A 199 -11.35 -4.72 0.86
C VAL A 199 -9.98 -4.82 1.52
N THR A 200 -9.32 -3.67 1.74
CA THR A 200 -7.99 -3.62 2.37
C THR A 200 -8.05 -3.43 3.89
N GLY A 201 -9.17 -2.93 4.41
CA GLY A 201 -9.30 -2.53 5.81
C GLY A 201 -8.49 -1.27 6.16
N GLY A 202 -7.93 -0.61 5.16
CA GLY A 202 -7.04 0.54 5.31
C GLY A 202 -7.54 1.81 4.62
N ALA A 203 -6.77 2.87 4.80
CA ALA A 203 -7.01 4.17 4.18
C ALA A 203 -6.11 4.36 2.95
N ILE A 204 -6.66 5.01 1.93
CA ILE A 204 -5.99 5.33 0.67
C ILE A 204 -6.01 6.85 0.50
N ASN A 205 -4.84 7.43 0.27
CA ASN A 205 -4.70 8.86 0.07
C ASN A 205 -5.11 9.28 -1.34
N PHE A 206 -5.87 10.35 -1.44
CA PHE A 206 -6.24 10.98 -2.70
C PHE A 206 -5.93 12.47 -2.67
N SER A 207 -5.53 13.01 -3.82
CA SER A 207 -5.46 14.46 -4.00
C SER A 207 -6.87 15.07 -3.94
N TYR A 208 -6.97 16.35 -3.65
CA TYR A 208 -8.26 17.07 -3.69
C TYR A 208 -9.00 16.87 -5.01
N LEU A 209 -8.31 16.98 -6.15
CA LEU A 209 -8.89 16.76 -7.46
C LEU A 209 -9.37 15.31 -7.65
N GLY A 210 -8.60 14.33 -7.19
CA GLY A 210 -9.00 12.90 -7.20
C GLY A 210 -10.29 12.67 -6.42
N LEU A 211 -10.42 13.26 -5.23
CA LEU A 211 -11.65 13.18 -4.42
C LEU A 211 -12.86 13.80 -5.13
N LEU A 212 -12.66 14.92 -5.84
CA LEU A 212 -13.74 15.52 -6.63
C LEU A 212 -14.17 14.66 -7.82
N PHE A 213 -13.24 13.94 -8.46
CA PHE A 213 -13.59 12.97 -9.51
C PHE A 213 -14.33 11.75 -8.94
N ILE A 214 -13.90 11.22 -7.79
CA ILE A 214 -14.63 10.15 -7.10
C ILE A 214 -16.03 10.61 -6.72
N LEU A 215 -16.18 11.83 -6.21
CA LEU A 215 -17.49 12.39 -5.90
C LEU A 215 -18.36 12.56 -7.17
N ALA A 216 -17.78 12.99 -8.30
CA ALA A 216 -18.48 13.07 -9.57
C ALA A 216 -18.99 11.70 -10.03
N LEU A 217 -18.15 10.64 -9.93
CA LEU A 217 -18.53 9.26 -10.23
C LEU A 217 -19.70 8.79 -9.35
N LYS A 218 -19.62 9.00 -8.03
CA LYS A 218 -20.72 8.67 -7.09
C LYS A 218 -22.01 9.47 -7.38
N LYS A 219 -21.90 10.65 -7.99
CA LYS A 219 -23.06 11.45 -8.47
C LYS A 219 -23.48 11.11 -9.91
N GLY A 220 -23.03 9.98 -10.45
CA GLY A 220 -23.42 9.47 -11.77
C GLY A 220 -22.79 10.20 -12.96
N LYS A 221 -21.74 11.00 -12.76
CA LYS A 221 -21.01 11.69 -13.84
C LYS A 221 -19.93 10.74 -14.40
N LYS A 222 -20.34 9.86 -15.32
CA LYS A 222 -19.50 8.77 -15.83
C LYS A 222 -18.58 9.13 -17.00
N THR A 223 -18.70 10.32 -17.57
CA THR A 223 -17.86 10.77 -18.69
C THR A 223 -16.87 11.85 -18.22
N PRO A 224 -15.65 11.90 -18.79
CA PRO A 224 -14.66 12.92 -18.45
C PRO A 224 -15.21 14.35 -18.56
N LYS A 225 -15.96 14.64 -19.61
CA LYS A 225 -16.60 15.94 -19.83
C LYS A 225 -17.62 16.28 -18.73
N ALA A 226 -18.50 15.34 -18.37
CA ALA A 226 -19.51 15.55 -17.31
C ALA A 226 -18.85 15.70 -15.93
N SER A 227 -17.75 14.99 -15.67
CA SER A 227 -16.98 15.15 -14.44
C SER A 227 -16.24 16.47 -14.39
N ALA A 228 -15.62 16.89 -15.48
CA ALA A 228 -14.96 18.19 -15.57
C ALA A 228 -15.94 19.35 -15.30
N GLU A 229 -17.13 19.28 -15.88
CA GLU A 229 -18.18 20.29 -15.64
C GLU A 229 -18.67 20.29 -14.18
N PHE A 230 -18.90 19.11 -13.60
CA PHE A 230 -19.28 18.98 -12.20
C PHE A 230 -18.22 19.56 -11.26
N VAL A 231 -16.95 19.18 -11.48
CA VAL A 231 -15.80 19.63 -10.68
C VAL A 231 -15.59 21.13 -10.83
N TRP A 232 -15.62 21.67 -12.07
CA TRP A 232 -15.48 23.09 -12.29
C TRP A 232 -16.57 23.91 -11.60
N ASN A 233 -17.83 23.50 -11.71
CA ASN A 233 -18.94 24.20 -11.08
C ASN A 233 -18.81 24.25 -9.55
N ARG A 234 -18.16 23.26 -8.95
CA ARG A 234 -17.89 23.20 -7.53
C ARG A 234 -16.74 24.12 -7.12
N ILE A 235 -15.64 24.08 -7.86
CA ILE A 235 -14.46 24.93 -7.62
C ILE A 235 -14.77 26.40 -7.84
N LYS A 236 -15.50 26.73 -8.91
CA LYS A 236 -15.89 28.11 -9.23
C LYS A 236 -16.65 28.76 -8.09
N LYS A 237 -17.53 28.03 -7.39
CA LYS A 237 -18.29 28.55 -6.24
C LYS A 237 -17.39 28.86 -5.03
N GLN A 238 -16.24 28.24 -4.92
CA GLN A 238 -15.38 28.30 -3.75
C GLN A 238 -14.16 29.22 -3.95
N ARG A 239 -13.44 29.06 -5.06
CA ARG A 239 -12.14 29.74 -5.29
C ARG A 239 -12.07 30.54 -6.60
N GLY A 240 -12.93 30.25 -7.57
CA GLY A 240 -12.88 30.87 -8.90
C GLY A 240 -11.67 30.49 -9.77
N SER A 241 -10.71 29.68 -9.22
CA SER A 241 -9.52 29.22 -9.93
C SER A 241 -9.04 27.90 -9.37
N ILE A 242 -8.27 27.15 -10.16
CA ILE A 242 -7.67 25.86 -9.76
C ILE A 242 -6.25 25.72 -10.28
N TYR A 243 -5.38 25.07 -9.49
CA TYR A 243 -4.12 24.54 -9.98
C TYR A 243 -4.33 23.13 -10.53
N ILE A 244 -3.91 22.92 -11.79
CA ILE A 244 -3.89 21.62 -12.47
C ILE A 244 -2.42 21.37 -12.84
N GLY A 245 -1.77 20.47 -12.11
CA GLY A 245 -0.31 20.44 -12.09
C GLY A 245 0.23 21.77 -11.54
N ASP A 246 1.21 22.35 -12.22
CA ASP A 246 1.81 23.65 -11.85
C ASP A 246 1.08 24.87 -12.46
N LYS A 247 -0.02 24.66 -13.17
CA LYS A 247 -0.73 25.67 -13.94
C LYS A 247 -1.94 26.21 -13.18
N LEU A 248 -1.96 27.51 -12.91
CA LEU A 248 -3.16 28.18 -12.38
C LEU A 248 -4.13 28.50 -13.53
N VAL A 249 -5.32 27.93 -13.49
CA VAL A 249 -6.37 28.12 -14.50
C VAL A 249 -7.53 28.91 -13.89
N ARG A 250 -7.89 30.01 -14.54
CA ARG A 250 -8.97 30.94 -14.12
C ARG A 250 -10.11 31.00 -15.12
N ASP A 251 -9.82 30.84 -16.43
CA ASP A 251 -10.82 30.82 -17.46
C ASP A 251 -11.64 29.54 -17.47
N ALA A 252 -12.95 29.65 -17.55
CA ALA A 252 -13.88 28.53 -17.49
C ALA A 252 -13.72 27.54 -18.66
N GLY A 253 -13.40 28.04 -19.85
CA GLY A 253 -13.19 27.18 -21.02
C GLY A 253 -11.94 26.32 -20.87
N SER A 254 -10.81 26.97 -20.60
CA SER A 254 -9.51 26.32 -20.38
C SER A 254 -9.56 25.37 -19.15
N ALA A 255 -10.22 25.80 -18.08
CA ALA A 255 -10.36 24.97 -16.88
C ALA A 255 -11.14 23.68 -17.16
N LYS A 256 -12.26 23.75 -17.86
CA LYS A 256 -13.06 22.58 -18.23
C LYS A 256 -12.29 21.64 -19.17
N ALA A 257 -11.52 22.17 -20.11
CA ALA A 257 -10.71 21.36 -21.02
C ALA A 257 -9.61 20.61 -20.27
N GLU A 258 -8.84 21.29 -19.43
CA GLU A 258 -7.78 20.68 -18.62
C GLU A 258 -8.34 19.68 -17.60
N LEU A 259 -9.48 19.99 -16.97
CA LEU A 259 -10.18 19.06 -16.07
C LEU A 259 -10.72 17.83 -16.80
N ALA A 260 -11.13 17.94 -18.07
CA ALA A 260 -11.56 16.80 -18.86
C ALA A 260 -10.40 15.86 -19.17
N ILE A 261 -9.22 16.40 -19.49
CA ILE A 261 -7.99 15.61 -19.68
C ILE A 261 -7.61 14.92 -18.37
N SER A 262 -7.64 15.66 -17.25
CA SER A 262 -7.33 15.11 -15.92
C SER A 262 -8.33 14.02 -15.51
N ALA A 263 -9.62 14.19 -15.81
CA ALA A 263 -10.66 13.20 -15.55
C ALA A 263 -10.47 11.95 -16.43
N GLN A 264 -10.08 12.12 -17.70
CA GLN A 264 -9.78 10.99 -18.58
C GLN A 264 -8.62 10.16 -18.03
N ASN A 265 -7.51 10.82 -17.69
CA ASN A 265 -6.34 10.16 -17.10
C ASN A 265 -6.68 9.46 -15.77
N PHE A 266 -7.50 10.11 -14.93
CA PHE A 266 -7.94 9.51 -13.66
C PHE A 266 -8.80 8.28 -13.90
N TYR A 267 -9.74 8.31 -14.84
CA TYR A 267 -10.60 7.18 -15.13
C TYR A 267 -9.83 6.00 -15.73
N GLU A 268 -8.92 6.26 -16.65
CA GLU A 268 -8.10 5.22 -17.26
C GLU A 268 -7.20 4.51 -16.24
N LYS A 269 -6.68 5.25 -15.27
CA LYS A 269 -5.73 4.71 -14.28
C LYS A 269 -6.38 4.17 -13.01
N GLU A 270 -7.46 4.82 -12.54
CA GLU A 270 -7.95 4.58 -11.18
C GLU A 270 -9.33 3.89 -11.13
N ASN A 271 -10.13 3.95 -12.20
CA ASN A 271 -11.51 3.50 -12.15
C ASN A 271 -11.65 2.01 -11.75
N ASP A 272 -10.84 1.14 -12.34
CA ASP A 272 -10.94 -0.29 -12.06
C ASP A 272 -10.35 -0.66 -10.71
N LEU A 273 -9.30 0.04 -10.28
CA LEU A 273 -8.76 -0.05 -8.93
C LEU A 273 -9.81 0.37 -7.89
N LEU A 274 -10.48 1.51 -8.09
CA LEU A 274 -11.51 2.01 -7.18
C LEU A 274 -12.70 1.04 -7.05
N LYS A 275 -13.12 0.40 -8.15
CA LYS A 275 -14.13 -0.67 -8.12
C LYS A 275 -13.64 -1.90 -7.36
N ALA A 276 -12.41 -2.38 -7.66
CA ALA A 276 -11.82 -3.52 -6.99
C ALA A 276 -11.69 -3.30 -5.48
N MET A 277 -11.41 -2.06 -5.07
CA MET A 277 -11.33 -1.64 -3.67
C MET A 277 -12.70 -1.30 -3.03
N LYS A 278 -13.81 -1.42 -3.77
CA LYS A 278 -15.17 -1.07 -3.33
C LYS A 278 -15.29 0.38 -2.80
N ILE A 279 -14.60 1.31 -3.42
CA ILE A 279 -14.71 2.75 -3.10
C ILE A 279 -15.83 3.40 -3.93
N ILE A 280 -16.05 2.89 -5.14
CA ILE A 280 -17.13 3.32 -6.06
C ILE A 280 -17.96 2.14 -6.53
#